data_4accbff1b5a7068e19a440235aec92bc
#
_entry.id   4accbff1b5a7068e19a440235aec92bc
#
_cell.length_a   1.000
_cell.length_b   1.000
_cell.length_c   1.000
_cell.angle_alpha   90.00
_cell.angle_beta   90.00
_cell.angle_gamma   90.00
#
_symmetry.space_group_name_H-M   'P 1'
#
loop_
_entity.id
_entity.type
_entity.pdbx_description
1 polymer ?
#
loop_
_entity_poly.entity_id
_entity_poly.type
_entity_poly.pdbx_seq_one_letter_code
_entity_poly.pdbx_strand_id
1 'polypeptide(L)'
;GEWIGGYQCDTAKPSNYVWPNHHPDQHQFMFLPSNPNVMFTASDGGVHKTLDCFAAKPTWLSLNNNYNTGQFYTVHIETGETGSDIMLGGLQDNGTMFTNSSDATKPWNWVFYGDGAWAAIPHGRANYYMSWQTGKTFKFDMDDNGNVNGLQRIDPALGSNHQFINPFILDPTNENRMYMPAGRYIYRHDDLAAIPILNDEYTASTSGWTRLTGSAVGTLLNPDEIGALDMSVSDSTVMYYGTVLGKVYKMTNPYLTISGKTQLSSPDFPTNAYVSCIEVDHTNSQNVMVAFSNYEVRSLFYSSDGGANWTDVGGNLEENIDGSGDGPSIIWANILHTDDSTYYFVGTSIGLFSTHQLNGSATVWTKEGDASIGNSIVNMIDSRPYDGTIAVATHGSGMFSHKLFPAVGVNDVKAEKGFSLSQNYPNPFSSKTKIRFTLDETSNVNISIYAIDGKKVAQLINDKMEAGQHKILWTGNDDAGNALAQGTYVCVMEVNGQVVSRKINYQH
;
A
#
# COMPACT_ATOMS: atom_id res chain seq x y z
N GLY A 1 -2.52 45.22 7.07
CA GLY A 1 -1.76 44.25 7.85
C GLY A 1 -0.78 43.51 6.96
N GLU A 2 0.36 43.16 7.49
CA GLU A 2 1.35 42.36 6.78
C GLU A 2 1.12 40.87 7.01
N TRP A 3 1.49 40.07 6.05
CA TRP A 3 1.39 38.62 6.07
C TRP A 3 2.62 38.05 6.80
N ILE A 4 2.43 37.23 7.82
CA ILE A 4 3.53 36.75 8.67
C ILE A 4 3.71 35.23 8.64
N GLY A 5 2.85 34.49 7.97
CA GLY A 5 2.90 33.01 7.87
C GLY A 5 1.72 32.43 7.13
N GLY A 6 1.65 31.13 7.06
CA GLY A 6 0.61 30.39 6.35
C GLY A 6 0.81 30.38 4.84
N TYR A 7 -0.24 30.55 4.05
CA TYR A 7 -0.10 30.69 2.60
C TYR A 7 0.61 31.99 2.23
N GLN A 8 1.56 31.93 1.32
CA GLN A 8 2.22 33.13 0.81
C GLN A 8 1.33 33.82 -0.22
N CYS A 9 0.89 35.05 0.05
CA CYS A 9 0.22 35.90 -0.92
C CYS A 9 1.21 36.66 -1.81
N ASP A 10 2.04 35.94 -2.54
CA ASP A 10 2.91 36.53 -3.57
C ASP A 10 2.23 36.29 -4.93
N THR A 11 1.84 37.37 -5.63
CA THR A 11 1.19 37.28 -6.94
C THR A 11 2.09 36.67 -8.02
N ALA A 12 3.38 36.52 -7.76
CA ALA A 12 4.35 35.86 -8.63
C ALA A 12 4.49 34.36 -8.36
N LYS A 13 3.80 33.83 -7.33
CA LYS A 13 3.85 32.40 -6.93
C LYS A 13 2.46 31.78 -6.98
N PRO A 14 2.36 30.44 -7.13
CA PRO A 14 1.08 29.72 -7.04
C PRO A 14 0.33 30.06 -5.74
N SER A 15 -0.98 30.12 -5.80
CA SER A 15 -1.85 30.47 -4.65
C SER A 15 -1.74 29.50 -3.46
N ASN A 16 -1.11 28.35 -3.64
CA ASN A 16 -0.87 27.31 -2.65
C ASN A 16 0.56 27.31 -2.09
N TYR A 17 1.35 28.34 -2.38
CA TYR A 17 2.71 28.40 -1.85
C TYR A 17 2.69 28.70 -0.34
N VAL A 18 3.25 27.79 0.44
CA VAL A 18 3.29 27.86 1.90
C VAL A 18 4.53 28.62 2.38
N TRP A 19 4.37 29.39 3.47
CA TRP A 19 5.50 30.05 4.11
C TRP A 19 6.49 29.02 4.65
N PRO A 20 7.81 29.16 4.42
CA PRO A 20 8.79 28.17 4.86
C PRO A 20 8.69 27.86 6.35
N ASN A 21 8.63 26.58 6.70
CA ASN A 21 8.49 26.07 8.06
C ASN A 21 7.27 26.64 8.81
N HIS A 22 6.14 26.84 8.12
CA HIS A 22 4.93 27.32 8.78
C HIS A 22 3.68 26.78 8.04
N HIS A 23 2.81 26.08 8.74
CA HIS A 23 1.56 25.54 8.20
C HIS A 23 0.47 26.64 8.09
N PRO A 24 -0.44 26.60 7.11
CA PRO A 24 -1.48 27.63 6.96
C PRO A 24 -2.59 27.56 8.00
N ASP A 25 -3.02 26.36 8.42
CA ASP A 25 -4.24 26.14 9.19
C ASP A 25 -3.95 26.30 10.70
N GLN A 26 -4.11 27.52 11.19
CA GLN A 26 -3.68 27.94 12.53
C GLN A 26 -4.82 27.79 13.54
N HIS A 27 -4.53 27.15 14.70
CA HIS A 27 -5.49 26.96 15.79
C HIS A 27 -5.23 27.85 17.00
N GLN A 28 -3.94 28.15 17.28
CA GLN A 28 -3.57 28.89 18.48
C GLN A 28 -2.33 29.75 18.25
N PHE A 29 -2.33 30.92 18.88
CA PHE A 29 -1.19 31.82 18.96
C PHE A 29 -0.87 32.10 20.42
N MET A 30 0.41 32.13 20.76
CA MET A 30 0.91 32.47 22.07
C MET A 30 2.15 33.36 21.98
N PHE A 31 2.11 34.53 22.62
CA PHE A 31 3.26 35.37 22.76
C PHE A 31 4.03 35.03 24.04
N LEU A 32 5.36 35.03 23.98
CA LEU A 32 6.17 34.83 25.17
C LEU A 32 6.01 36.04 26.13
N PRO A 33 5.49 35.87 27.36
CA PRO A 33 5.23 36.99 28.24
C PRO A 33 6.46 37.85 28.57
N SER A 34 7.66 37.27 28.62
CA SER A 34 8.91 37.94 28.89
C SER A 34 9.52 38.63 27.64
N ASN A 35 9.03 38.29 26.44
CA ASN A 35 9.47 38.89 25.17
C ASN A 35 8.35 38.77 24.12
N PRO A 36 7.49 39.78 23.94
CA PRO A 36 6.36 39.73 23.04
C PRO A 36 6.71 39.66 21.54
N ASN A 37 7.98 39.83 21.17
CA ASN A 37 8.40 39.58 19.79
C ASN A 37 8.44 38.09 19.46
N VAL A 38 8.62 37.26 20.49
CA VAL A 38 8.60 35.78 20.31
C VAL A 38 7.18 35.27 20.32
N MET A 39 6.78 34.62 19.22
CA MET A 39 5.47 34.04 19.07
C MET A 39 5.56 32.55 18.76
N PHE A 40 4.69 31.79 19.37
CA PHE A 40 4.43 30.38 19.06
C PHE A 40 3.10 30.24 18.35
N THR A 41 3.00 29.30 17.43
CA THR A 41 1.76 28.92 16.76
C THR A 41 1.57 27.41 16.87
N ALA A 42 0.31 26.99 16.99
CA ALA A 42 -0.11 25.60 16.84
C ALA A 42 -1.04 25.50 15.64
N SER A 43 -0.81 24.51 14.79
CA SER A 43 -1.49 24.31 13.51
C SER A 43 -1.63 22.82 13.22
N ASP A 44 -2.30 22.44 12.13
CA ASP A 44 -2.36 21.05 11.66
C ASP A 44 -0.98 20.51 11.26
N GLY A 45 -0.03 21.38 10.95
CA GLY A 45 1.39 21.05 10.76
C GLY A 45 2.21 21.02 12.05
N GLY A 46 1.59 21.10 13.23
CA GLY A 46 2.26 21.05 14.54
C GLY A 46 2.59 22.40 15.15
N VAL A 47 3.68 22.49 15.91
CA VAL A 47 4.07 23.67 16.68
C VAL A 47 5.26 24.37 16.04
N HIS A 48 5.12 25.70 15.86
CA HIS A 48 6.16 26.53 15.26
C HIS A 48 6.45 27.75 16.14
N LYS A 49 7.63 28.34 15.99
CA LYS A 49 8.10 29.47 16.74
C LYS A 49 8.78 30.47 15.82
N THR A 50 8.50 31.77 16.03
CA THR A 50 9.33 32.86 15.51
C THR A 50 9.98 33.62 16.66
N LEU A 51 11.17 34.14 16.44
CA LEU A 51 11.88 34.97 17.40
C LEU A 51 11.53 36.46 17.27
N ASP A 52 10.97 36.86 16.12
CA ASP A 52 10.51 38.20 15.86
C ASP A 52 9.29 38.18 14.92
N CYS A 53 8.11 38.21 15.53
CA CYS A 53 6.83 38.23 14.78
C CYS A 53 6.52 39.62 14.17
N PHE A 54 7.27 40.66 14.49
CA PHE A 54 7.15 42.00 13.92
C PHE A 54 8.12 42.25 12.77
N ALA A 55 8.99 41.28 12.45
CA ALA A 55 9.84 41.39 11.27
C ALA A 55 9.00 41.47 10.01
N ALA A 56 9.43 42.22 9.01
CA ALA A 56 8.73 42.32 7.70
C ALA A 56 8.57 40.97 7.01
N LYS A 57 9.48 40.01 7.28
CA LYS A 57 9.39 38.59 6.88
C LYS A 57 9.83 37.70 8.04
N PRO A 58 8.96 37.30 8.94
CA PRO A 58 9.32 36.43 10.04
C PRO A 58 9.89 35.09 9.56
N THR A 59 10.92 34.64 10.26
CA THR A 59 11.46 33.29 10.07
C THR A 59 10.83 32.35 11.10
N TRP A 60 10.29 31.25 10.64
CA TRP A 60 9.69 30.24 11.49
C TRP A 60 10.61 29.06 11.72
N LEU A 61 10.61 28.53 12.92
CA LEU A 61 11.31 27.35 13.38
C LEU A 61 10.26 26.29 13.72
N SER A 62 10.34 25.14 13.10
CA SER A 62 9.53 23.99 13.50
C SER A 62 10.02 23.45 14.84
N LEU A 63 9.09 23.15 15.72
CA LEU A 63 9.34 22.51 17.01
C LEU A 63 8.87 21.05 17.03
N ASN A 64 8.57 20.48 15.87
CA ASN A 64 8.02 19.14 15.69
C ASN A 64 9.08 18.04 15.79
N ASN A 65 9.99 18.15 16.76
CA ASN A 65 11.06 17.17 16.94
C ASN A 65 10.76 16.27 18.14
N ASN A 66 11.01 14.97 17.99
CA ASN A 66 10.92 13.95 19.03
C ASN A 66 9.51 13.73 19.60
N TYR A 67 8.46 14.11 18.90
CA TYR A 67 7.10 13.62 19.15
C TYR A 67 6.44 13.24 17.83
N ASN A 68 5.61 12.22 17.89
CA ASN A 68 4.98 11.65 16.70
C ASN A 68 3.47 11.84 16.78
N THR A 69 2.96 12.73 15.94
CA THR A 69 1.53 13.08 15.85
C THR A 69 1.01 12.98 14.42
N GLY A 70 1.75 12.31 13.54
CA GLY A 70 1.37 12.12 12.14
C GLY A 70 0.04 11.38 12.02
N GLN A 71 -0.91 11.99 11.31
CA GLN A 71 -2.23 11.43 11.05
C GLN A 71 -2.23 10.80 9.67
N PHE A 72 -1.76 9.56 9.59
CA PHE A 72 -1.73 8.83 8.33
C PHE A 72 -3.09 8.25 8.00
N TYR A 73 -3.60 8.55 6.81
CA TYR A 73 -4.73 7.87 6.20
C TYR A 73 -4.34 6.52 5.62
N THR A 74 -3.19 6.47 4.94
CA THR A 74 -2.76 5.31 4.17
C THR A 74 -1.28 5.01 4.35
N VAL A 75 -0.91 3.76 4.07
CA VAL A 75 0.45 3.29 3.92
C VAL A 75 0.55 2.37 2.71
N HIS A 76 1.61 2.51 1.93
CA HIS A 76 1.91 1.62 0.82
C HIS A 76 3.39 1.29 0.83
N ILE A 77 3.72 0.00 0.81
CA ILE A 77 5.09 -0.49 0.79
C ILE A 77 5.47 -0.99 -0.60
N GLU A 78 6.74 -0.91 -0.92
CA GLU A 78 7.26 -1.51 -2.14
C GLU A 78 7.21 -3.03 -2.00
N THR A 79 6.50 -3.72 -2.90
CA THR A 79 6.25 -5.17 -2.83
C THR A 79 7.07 -6.01 -3.80
N GLY A 80 7.84 -5.40 -4.69
CA GLY A 80 8.61 -6.11 -5.73
C GLY A 80 10.04 -6.45 -5.34
N GLU A 81 10.57 -5.92 -4.24
CA GLU A 81 11.95 -6.13 -3.82
C GLU A 81 12.02 -6.54 -2.34
N THR A 82 12.55 -7.74 -2.10
CA THR A 82 12.80 -8.24 -0.74
C THR A 82 13.77 -7.33 0.01
N GLY A 83 13.42 -6.95 1.23
CA GLY A 83 14.26 -6.11 2.07
C GLY A 83 14.21 -4.61 1.72
N SER A 84 13.42 -4.18 0.74
CA SER A 84 13.20 -2.76 0.46
C SER A 84 12.54 -2.08 1.67
N ASP A 85 13.03 -0.90 2.03
CA ASP A 85 12.43 -0.07 3.06
C ASP A 85 11.60 1.10 2.44
N ILE A 86 11.35 1.05 1.13
CA ILE A 86 10.58 2.07 0.43
C ILE A 86 9.11 2.00 0.81
N MET A 87 8.60 3.13 1.33
CA MET A 87 7.21 3.31 1.73
C MET A 87 6.72 4.69 1.34
N LEU A 88 5.42 4.78 1.05
CA LEU A 88 4.67 6.02 0.91
C LEU A 88 3.54 6.05 1.94
N GLY A 89 3.30 7.21 2.52
CA GLY A 89 2.19 7.41 3.44
C GLY A 89 1.48 8.73 3.17
N GLY A 90 0.17 8.66 2.98
CA GLY A 90 -0.69 9.84 2.85
C GLY A 90 -1.17 10.32 4.22
N LEU A 91 -1.03 11.63 4.50
CA LEU A 91 -1.39 12.24 5.78
C LEU A 91 -2.49 13.29 5.61
N GLN A 92 -3.33 13.40 6.61
CA GLN A 92 -4.24 14.53 6.75
C GLN A 92 -3.43 15.82 6.84
N ASP A 93 -3.79 16.84 6.05
CA ASP A 93 -3.24 18.19 6.01
C ASP A 93 -1.73 18.31 5.71
N ASN A 94 -1.01 17.19 5.70
CA ASN A 94 0.45 17.16 5.63
C ASN A 94 1.01 16.43 4.41
N GLY A 95 0.18 16.20 3.39
CA GLY A 95 0.60 15.66 2.10
C GLY A 95 1.00 14.18 2.13
N THR A 96 1.82 13.80 1.17
CA THR A 96 2.37 12.45 1.07
C THR A 96 3.86 12.45 1.41
N MET A 97 4.22 11.55 2.31
CA MET A 97 5.58 11.33 2.78
C MET A 97 6.17 10.07 2.17
N PHE A 98 7.46 10.12 1.88
CA PHE A 98 8.26 9.01 1.35
C PHE A 98 9.41 8.68 2.30
N THR A 99 9.70 7.39 2.44
CA THR A 99 10.94 6.91 3.07
C THR A 99 11.53 5.76 2.28
N ASN A 100 12.85 5.61 2.34
CA ASN A 100 13.60 4.45 1.87
C ASN A 100 14.42 3.81 2.99
N SER A 101 14.02 4.02 4.24
CA SER A 101 14.74 3.56 5.41
C SER A 101 13.78 3.14 6.53
N SER A 102 14.07 2.00 7.14
CA SER A 102 13.43 1.53 8.38
C SER A 102 14.04 2.15 9.64
N ASP A 103 15.08 2.98 9.52
CA ASP A 103 15.68 3.71 10.64
C ASP A 103 14.75 4.85 11.08
N ALA A 104 14.14 4.71 12.26
CA ALA A 104 13.22 5.69 12.84
C ALA A 104 13.84 7.08 13.10
N THR A 105 15.17 7.21 13.05
CA THR A 105 15.86 8.50 13.19
C THR A 105 16.02 9.24 11.87
N LYS A 106 15.77 8.59 10.75
CA LYS A 106 15.83 9.22 9.42
C LYS A 106 14.57 10.03 9.16
N PRO A 107 14.71 11.27 8.70
CA PRO A 107 13.53 12.07 8.31
C PRO A 107 12.90 11.48 7.05
N TRP A 108 11.58 11.54 6.98
CA TRP A 108 10.85 11.24 5.77
C TRP A 108 10.88 12.43 4.82
N ASN A 109 10.88 12.17 3.52
CA ASN A 109 10.81 13.19 2.49
C ASN A 109 9.35 13.53 2.18
N TRP A 110 9.00 14.81 2.23
CA TRP A 110 7.71 15.31 1.76
C TRP A 110 7.74 15.38 0.22
N VAL A 111 6.93 14.57 -0.43
CA VAL A 111 6.98 14.39 -1.89
C VAL A 111 5.77 14.95 -2.63
N PHE A 112 4.65 15.14 -1.92
CA PHE A 112 3.45 15.70 -2.51
C PHE A 112 2.62 16.44 -1.45
N TYR A 113 1.85 17.45 -1.86
CA TYR A 113 1.09 18.36 -0.99
C TYR A 113 -0.41 18.02 -0.91
N GLY A 114 -1.21 18.84 -0.20
CA GLY A 114 -2.63 18.63 0.09
C GLY A 114 -2.86 17.64 1.22
N ASP A 115 -4.04 17.02 1.29
CA ASP A 115 -4.25 15.80 2.06
C ASP A 115 -3.72 14.63 1.26
N GLY A 116 -2.63 14.04 1.71
CA GLY A 116 -2.11 12.83 1.10
C GLY A 116 -3.12 11.70 1.23
N ALA A 117 -3.47 11.07 0.11
CA ALA A 117 -4.48 10.03 0.09
C ALA A 117 -3.86 8.67 -0.32
N TRP A 118 -4.32 8.08 -1.39
CA TRP A 118 -3.88 6.76 -1.83
C TRP A 118 -2.57 6.81 -2.60
N ALA A 119 -1.77 5.73 -2.56
CA ALA A 119 -0.58 5.59 -3.37
C ALA A 119 -0.45 4.18 -3.97
N ALA A 120 0.44 4.02 -4.92
CA ALA A 120 0.90 2.72 -5.41
C ALA A 120 2.35 2.81 -5.85
N ILE A 121 3.13 1.79 -5.52
CA ILE A 121 4.55 1.63 -5.83
C ILE A 121 4.70 0.42 -6.75
N PRO A 122 4.79 0.60 -8.07
CA PRO A 122 4.95 -0.52 -9.02
C PRO A 122 6.28 -1.24 -8.84
N HIS A 123 6.31 -2.51 -9.19
CA HIS A 123 7.55 -3.28 -9.26
C HIS A 123 8.53 -2.62 -10.26
N GLY A 124 9.76 -2.42 -9.83
CA GLY A 124 10.78 -1.76 -10.65
C GLY A 124 10.71 -0.24 -10.67
N ARG A 125 9.72 0.35 -10.00
CA ARG A 125 9.67 1.78 -9.66
C ARG A 125 9.94 2.75 -10.82
N ALA A 126 9.49 2.40 -12.03
CA ALA A 126 9.64 3.30 -13.18
C ALA A 126 8.85 4.60 -13.02
N ASN A 127 7.77 4.55 -12.25
CA ASN A 127 6.94 5.69 -11.85
C ASN A 127 6.29 5.36 -10.50
N TYR A 128 5.84 6.39 -9.79
CA TYR A 128 5.02 6.25 -8.59
C TYR A 128 3.65 6.87 -8.85
N TYR A 129 2.63 6.36 -8.18
CA TYR A 129 1.28 6.90 -8.27
C TYR A 129 0.85 7.37 -6.89
N MET A 130 0.39 8.61 -6.79
CA MET A 130 -0.08 9.21 -5.55
C MET A 130 -1.32 10.05 -5.83
N SER A 131 -2.20 10.13 -4.87
CA SER A 131 -3.36 11.02 -4.94
C SER A 131 -3.40 11.98 -3.75
N TRP A 132 -4.08 13.07 -3.93
CA TRP A 132 -4.57 13.89 -2.85
C TRP A 132 -6.09 13.69 -2.69
N GLN A 133 -6.70 14.41 -1.77
CA GLN A 133 -8.13 14.33 -1.47
C GLN A 133 -9.01 14.45 -2.71
N THR A 134 -10.19 13.83 -2.65
CA THR A 134 -11.20 13.83 -3.70
C THR A 134 -10.76 13.18 -5.02
N GLY A 135 -9.88 12.15 -4.91
CA GLY A 135 -9.51 11.26 -6.02
C GLY A 135 -8.62 11.86 -7.09
N LYS A 136 -8.05 13.05 -6.88
CA LYS A 136 -7.09 13.61 -7.85
C LYS A 136 -5.80 12.83 -7.78
N THR A 137 -5.53 12.06 -8.80
CA THR A 137 -4.43 11.08 -8.87
C THR A 137 -3.38 11.49 -9.89
N PHE A 138 -2.13 11.23 -9.56
CA PHE A 138 -0.97 11.67 -10.33
C PHE A 138 0.02 10.53 -10.55
N LYS A 139 0.64 10.55 -11.70
CA LYS A 139 1.82 9.77 -12.07
C LYS A 139 3.05 10.63 -11.82
N PHE A 140 4.04 10.07 -11.10
CA PHE A 140 5.28 10.75 -10.75
C PHE A 140 6.49 10.08 -11.40
N ASP A 141 7.36 10.90 -11.97
CA ASP A 141 8.76 10.56 -12.17
C ASP A 141 9.52 10.93 -10.89
N MET A 142 9.90 9.92 -10.12
CA MET A 142 10.56 10.10 -8.82
C MET A 142 11.61 9.00 -8.66
N ASP A 143 12.77 9.38 -8.12
CA ASP A 143 13.84 8.42 -7.83
C ASP A 143 13.65 7.69 -6.48
N ASP A 144 14.51 6.69 -6.21
CA ASP A 144 14.49 5.89 -4.98
C ASP A 144 14.96 6.66 -3.73
N ASN A 145 15.28 7.95 -3.85
CA ASN A 145 15.54 8.85 -2.74
C ASN A 145 14.39 9.82 -2.49
N GLY A 146 13.29 9.69 -3.23
CA GLY A 146 12.12 10.56 -3.11
C GLY A 146 12.29 11.92 -3.80
N ASN A 147 13.27 12.07 -4.71
CA ASN A 147 13.37 13.30 -5.50
C ASN A 147 12.37 13.24 -6.66
N VAL A 148 11.42 14.16 -6.67
CA VAL A 148 10.42 14.30 -7.73
C VAL A 148 11.01 15.08 -8.89
N ASN A 149 11.13 14.44 -10.06
CA ASN A 149 11.61 15.05 -11.31
C ASN A 149 10.47 15.63 -12.14
N GLY A 150 9.25 15.08 -12.01
CA GLY A 150 8.07 15.55 -12.69
C GLY A 150 6.82 14.80 -12.27
N LEU A 151 5.66 15.36 -12.62
CA LEU A 151 4.37 14.74 -12.35
C LEU A 151 3.36 15.02 -13.47
N GLN A 152 2.31 14.20 -13.51
CA GLN A 152 1.19 14.36 -14.43
C GLN A 152 -0.11 13.91 -13.77
N ARG A 153 -1.11 14.76 -13.77
CA ARG A 153 -2.45 14.38 -13.31
C ARG A 153 -3.08 13.36 -14.27
N ILE A 154 -3.63 12.28 -13.72
CA ILE A 154 -4.09 11.13 -14.51
C ILE A 154 -5.51 10.67 -14.21
N ASP A 155 -6.18 11.15 -13.17
CA ASP A 155 -7.55 10.74 -12.84
C ASP A 155 -8.53 10.99 -14.00
N PRO A 156 -9.61 10.19 -14.14
CA PRO A 156 -10.53 10.28 -15.24
C PRO A 156 -11.38 11.57 -15.19
N ALA A 157 -11.33 12.40 -16.23
CA ALA A 157 -12.15 13.62 -16.33
C ALA A 157 -13.66 13.34 -16.35
N LEU A 158 -14.07 12.12 -16.72
CA LEU A 158 -15.47 11.67 -16.74
C LEU A 158 -15.95 11.13 -15.39
N GLY A 159 -15.02 10.91 -14.43
CA GLY A 159 -15.34 10.49 -13.07
C GLY A 159 -15.80 11.67 -12.22
N SER A 160 -16.82 11.46 -11.41
CA SER A 160 -17.27 12.43 -10.41
C SER A 160 -17.66 11.70 -9.14
N ASN A 161 -17.71 12.41 -8.02
CA ASN A 161 -18.03 11.86 -6.71
C ASN A 161 -16.99 10.84 -6.23
N HIS A 162 -15.72 11.21 -6.28
CA HIS A 162 -14.67 10.45 -5.62
C HIS A 162 -14.81 10.56 -4.10
N GLN A 163 -14.44 9.50 -3.39
CA GLN A 163 -14.30 9.58 -1.94
C GLN A 163 -13.24 10.60 -1.56
N PHE A 164 -13.28 11.13 -0.33
CA PHE A 164 -12.24 12.04 0.15
C PHE A 164 -10.87 11.36 0.09
N ILE A 165 -10.72 10.19 0.68
CA ILE A 165 -9.60 9.28 0.47
C ILE A 165 -10.06 8.21 -0.51
N ASN A 166 -9.82 8.44 -1.80
CA ASN A 166 -10.32 7.59 -2.86
C ASN A 166 -9.32 6.47 -3.19
N PRO A 167 -9.69 5.20 -3.03
CA PRO A 167 -8.79 4.11 -3.34
C PRO A 167 -8.55 3.98 -4.85
N PHE A 168 -7.42 3.41 -5.23
CA PHE A 168 -7.15 2.85 -6.54
C PHE A 168 -6.17 1.69 -6.42
N ILE A 169 -6.20 0.76 -7.36
CA ILE A 169 -5.25 -0.35 -7.41
C ILE A 169 -4.61 -0.46 -8.77
N LEU A 170 -3.37 -0.91 -8.82
CA LEU A 170 -2.77 -1.42 -10.02
C LEU A 170 -3.19 -2.88 -10.22
N ASP A 171 -3.37 -3.29 -11.46
CA ASP A 171 -3.60 -4.71 -11.76
C ASP A 171 -2.37 -5.52 -11.32
N PRO A 172 -2.50 -6.47 -10.38
CA PRO A 172 -1.36 -7.16 -9.81
C PRO A 172 -0.57 -8.02 -10.80
N THR A 173 -1.15 -8.31 -11.98
CA THR A 173 -0.47 -9.03 -13.08
C THR A 173 -0.02 -8.13 -14.21
N ASN A 174 -0.51 -6.89 -14.25
CA ASN A 174 -0.16 -5.89 -15.24
C ASN A 174 -0.20 -4.48 -14.65
N GLU A 175 0.83 -4.09 -13.92
CA GLU A 175 0.92 -2.79 -13.22
C GLU A 175 0.88 -1.56 -14.14
N ASN A 176 0.86 -1.76 -15.45
CA ASN A 176 0.56 -0.73 -16.43
C ASN A 176 -0.95 -0.45 -16.56
N ARG A 177 -1.78 -1.18 -15.80
CA ARG A 177 -3.22 -1.00 -15.72
C ARG A 177 -3.62 -0.57 -14.31
N MET A 178 -4.51 0.42 -14.24
CA MET A 178 -5.07 0.93 -12.99
C MET A 178 -6.59 0.80 -12.99
N TYR A 179 -7.14 0.47 -11.83
CA TYR A 179 -8.57 0.53 -11.54
C TYR A 179 -8.82 1.58 -10.46
N MET A 180 -9.78 2.46 -10.72
CA MET A 180 -10.12 3.56 -9.81
C MET A 180 -11.65 3.71 -9.73
N PRO A 181 -12.24 3.65 -8.54
CA PRO A 181 -13.65 4.02 -8.37
C PRO A 181 -13.84 5.54 -8.50
N ALA A 182 -14.97 5.91 -9.10
CA ALA A 182 -15.47 7.26 -9.10
C ALA A 182 -16.99 7.22 -8.93
N GLY A 183 -17.47 7.48 -7.72
CA GLY A 183 -18.86 7.34 -7.31
C GLY A 183 -19.36 5.91 -7.53
N ARG A 184 -20.29 5.77 -8.46
CA ARG A 184 -20.99 4.51 -8.75
C ARG A 184 -20.24 3.52 -9.62
N TYR A 185 -19.12 3.91 -10.26
CA TYR A 185 -18.44 3.11 -11.27
C TYR A 185 -16.97 2.94 -10.96
N ILE A 186 -16.41 1.84 -11.45
CA ILE A 186 -14.97 1.66 -11.58
C ILE A 186 -14.55 2.10 -12.97
N TYR A 187 -13.47 2.87 -13.05
CA TYR A 187 -12.77 3.25 -14.27
C TYR A 187 -11.48 2.46 -14.38
N ARG A 188 -11.10 2.11 -15.58
CA ARG A 188 -9.87 1.38 -15.90
C ARG A 188 -9.04 2.15 -16.90
N HIS A 189 -7.76 2.28 -16.64
CA HIS A 189 -6.75 2.73 -17.61
C HIS A 189 -5.83 1.54 -17.94
N ASP A 190 -5.64 1.24 -19.24
CA ASP A 190 -4.93 0.02 -19.66
C ASP A 190 -3.45 0.25 -20.00
N ASP A 191 -3.00 1.50 -20.12
CA ASP A 191 -1.62 1.84 -20.51
C ASP A 191 -1.13 3.12 -19.81
N LEU A 192 -0.79 2.99 -18.54
CA LEU A 192 -0.25 4.10 -17.73
C LEU A 192 1.13 4.56 -18.22
N ALA A 193 1.92 3.67 -18.86
CA ALA A 193 3.23 4.00 -19.38
C ALA A 193 3.15 5.01 -20.53
N ALA A 194 2.08 4.93 -21.35
CA ALA A 194 1.87 5.84 -22.46
C ALA A 194 1.53 7.28 -22.04
N ILE A 195 1.15 7.52 -20.78
CA ILE A 195 0.86 8.87 -20.29
C ILE A 195 2.17 9.65 -20.12
N PRO A 196 2.41 10.73 -20.87
CA PRO A 196 3.63 11.52 -20.74
C PRO A 196 3.61 12.34 -19.44
N ILE A 197 4.77 12.62 -18.88
CA ILE A 197 4.96 13.55 -17.77
C ILE A 197 5.15 14.96 -18.36
N LEU A 198 4.13 15.80 -18.22
CA LEU A 198 4.10 17.16 -18.75
C LEU A 198 4.06 18.23 -17.66
N ASN A 199 4.14 17.84 -16.40
CA ASN A 199 4.00 18.70 -15.21
C ASN A 199 2.64 19.43 -15.17
N ASP A 200 1.58 18.77 -15.62
CA ASP A 200 0.21 19.28 -15.53
C ASP A 200 -0.50 18.73 -14.29
N GLU A 201 -0.74 19.62 -13.34
CA GLU A 201 -1.43 19.31 -12.07
C GLU A 201 -2.93 19.61 -12.12
N TYR A 202 -3.39 20.32 -13.14
CA TYR A 202 -4.74 20.91 -13.15
C TYR A 202 -5.73 20.12 -14.00
N THR A 203 -5.25 19.51 -15.08
CA THR A 203 -6.13 18.91 -16.08
C THR A 203 -6.28 17.41 -15.84
N ALA A 204 -7.49 16.98 -15.46
CA ALA A 204 -7.83 15.57 -15.38
C ALA A 204 -7.74 14.90 -16.77
N SER A 205 -7.38 13.61 -16.80
CA SER A 205 -7.20 12.89 -18.07
C SER A 205 -8.52 12.70 -18.82
N THR A 206 -8.55 13.12 -20.08
CA THR A 206 -9.70 12.96 -20.98
C THR A 206 -9.62 11.71 -21.84
N SER A 207 -8.52 10.95 -21.79
CA SER A 207 -8.26 9.78 -22.63
C SER A 207 -7.69 8.62 -21.83
N GLY A 208 -7.74 7.43 -22.43
CA GLY A 208 -7.18 6.21 -21.85
C GLY A 208 -8.07 5.51 -20.80
N TRP A 209 -9.02 6.23 -20.21
CA TRP A 209 -9.93 5.66 -19.23
C TRP A 209 -11.18 5.03 -19.84
N THR A 210 -11.47 3.82 -19.44
CA THR A 210 -12.70 3.08 -19.78
C THR A 210 -13.56 2.94 -18.53
N ARG A 211 -14.80 3.45 -18.58
CA ARG A 211 -15.78 3.22 -17.53
C ARG A 211 -16.31 1.78 -17.63
N LEU A 212 -16.14 1.00 -16.59
CA LEU A 212 -16.67 -0.35 -16.49
C LEU A 212 -18.16 -0.28 -16.13
N THR A 213 -19.03 -0.27 -17.13
CA THR A 213 -20.48 -0.10 -16.92
C THR A 213 -21.09 -1.22 -16.09
N GLY A 214 -20.51 -2.44 -16.13
CA GLY A 214 -20.88 -3.58 -15.30
C GLY A 214 -20.60 -3.41 -13.81
N SER A 215 -19.75 -2.44 -13.40
CA SER A 215 -19.43 -2.19 -12.00
C SER A 215 -20.48 -1.36 -11.25
N ALA A 216 -21.45 -0.77 -11.96
CA ALA A 216 -22.38 0.21 -11.41
C ALA A 216 -23.06 -0.22 -10.10
N VAL A 217 -22.93 0.57 -9.03
CA VAL A 217 -23.61 0.36 -7.74
C VAL A 217 -24.75 1.37 -7.56
N GLY A 218 -25.73 1.03 -6.73
CA GLY A 218 -26.91 1.86 -6.50
C GLY A 218 -27.68 2.23 -7.78
N THR A 219 -28.50 3.27 -7.70
CA THR A 219 -29.24 3.86 -8.82
C THR A 219 -29.17 5.39 -8.75
N LEU A 220 -29.69 6.11 -9.74
CA LEU A 220 -29.78 7.57 -9.68
C LEU A 220 -30.70 8.06 -8.57
N LEU A 221 -31.72 7.27 -8.21
CA LEU A 221 -32.69 7.62 -7.15
C LEU A 221 -32.21 7.15 -5.75
N ASN A 222 -31.41 6.07 -5.72
CA ASN A 222 -30.80 5.53 -4.49
C ASN A 222 -29.29 5.42 -4.75
N PRO A 223 -28.55 6.53 -4.65
CA PRO A 223 -27.12 6.55 -4.93
C PRO A 223 -26.37 5.68 -3.93
N ASP A 224 -25.32 5.01 -4.42
CA ASP A 224 -24.34 4.28 -3.63
C ASP A 224 -22.98 4.54 -4.26
N GLU A 225 -21.91 4.39 -3.51
CA GLU A 225 -20.55 4.69 -3.97
C GLU A 225 -19.61 3.55 -3.60
N ILE A 226 -18.58 3.35 -4.39
CA ILE A 226 -17.58 2.32 -4.15
C ILE A 226 -16.53 2.90 -3.22
N GLY A 227 -16.34 2.27 -2.05
CA GLY A 227 -15.42 2.70 -0.99
C GLY A 227 -14.16 1.85 -0.87
N ALA A 228 -14.21 0.60 -1.32
CA ALA A 228 -13.09 -0.34 -1.24
C ALA A 228 -13.04 -1.25 -2.46
N LEU A 229 -11.86 -1.64 -2.90
CA LEU A 229 -11.67 -2.65 -3.95
C LEU A 229 -10.31 -3.34 -3.80
N ASP A 230 -10.25 -4.60 -4.20
CA ASP A 230 -9.01 -5.36 -4.19
C ASP A 230 -9.03 -6.54 -5.19
N MET A 231 -7.82 -7.03 -5.53
CA MET A 231 -7.57 -8.13 -6.46
C MET A 231 -6.36 -8.96 -5.99
N SER A 232 -6.43 -10.28 -6.20
CA SER A 232 -5.31 -11.16 -5.91
C SER A 232 -4.28 -11.23 -7.05
N VAL A 233 -3.00 -11.32 -6.70
CA VAL A 233 -1.93 -11.71 -7.64
C VAL A 233 -2.15 -13.11 -8.21
N SER A 234 -2.77 -14.00 -7.44
CA SER A 234 -3.01 -15.39 -7.87
C SER A 234 -4.05 -15.49 -8.99
N ASP A 235 -4.98 -14.53 -9.09
CA ASP A 235 -6.01 -14.48 -10.12
C ASP A 235 -6.56 -13.08 -10.33
N SER A 236 -5.97 -12.33 -11.25
CA SER A 236 -6.43 -10.98 -11.63
C SER A 236 -7.68 -10.98 -12.53
N THR A 237 -8.25 -12.15 -12.81
CA THR A 237 -9.54 -12.23 -13.51
C THR A 237 -10.71 -11.91 -12.59
N VAL A 238 -10.48 -11.81 -11.29
CA VAL A 238 -11.48 -11.54 -10.26
C VAL A 238 -11.12 -10.30 -9.46
N MET A 239 -12.06 -9.37 -9.35
CA MET A 239 -12.01 -8.19 -8.50
C MET A 239 -13.15 -8.23 -7.49
N TYR A 240 -12.87 -7.89 -6.24
CA TYR A 240 -13.90 -7.65 -5.22
C TYR A 240 -13.97 -6.16 -4.91
N TYR A 241 -15.17 -5.65 -4.64
CA TYR A 241 -15.36 -4.26 -4.22
C TYR A 241 -16.57 -4.09 -3.32
N GLY A 242 -16.44 -3.12 -2.42
CA GLY A 242 -17.43 -2.79 -1.41
C GLY A 242 -17.95 -1.37 -1.56
N THR A 243 -19.11 -1.11 -0.96
CA THR A 243 -19.77 0.20 -1.06
C THR A 243 -19.94 0.88 0.30
N VAL A 244 -20.20 2.18 0.25
CA VAL A 244 -20.47 2.99 1.44
C VAL A 244 -21.78 2.60 2.15
N LEU A 245 -22.68 1.86 1.46
CA LEU A 245 -23.93 1.36 2.01
C LEU A 245 -23.93 -0.15 2.32
N GLY A 246 -22.73 -0.75 2.44
CA GLY A 246 -22.58 -2.11 2.94
C GLY A 246 -22.80 -3.24 1.93
N LYS A 247 -22.78 -2.95 0.65
CA LYS A 247 -22.88 -3.98 -0.39
C LYS A 247 -21.52 -4.44 -0.83
N VAL A 248 -21.36 -5.73 -1.01
CA VAL A 248 -20.14 -6.38 -1.49
C VAL A 248 -20.39 -7.01 -2.85
N TYR A 249 -19.45 -6.86 -3.75
CA TYR A 249 -19.56 -7.37 -5.12
C TYR A 249 -18.30 -8.12 -5.54
N LYS A 250 -18.50 -9.11 -6.40
CA LYS A 250 -17.46 -9.81 -7.16
C LYS A 250 -17.64 -9.49 -8.64
N MET A 251 -16.58 -9.02 -9.30
CA MET A 251 -16.55 -8.79 -10.74
C MET A 251 -15.59 -9.77 -11.39
N THR A 252 -16.00 -10.36 -12.50
CA THR A 252 -15.14 -11.25 -13.30
C THR A 252 -14.65 -10.53 -14.53
N ASN A 253 -13.39 -10.79 -14.90
CA ASN A 253 -12.72 -10.24 -16.07
C ASN A 253 -12.78 -8.70 -16.15
N PRO A 254 -12.34 -7.96 -15.10
CA PRO A 254 -12.40 -6.50 -15.08
C PRO A 254 -11.56 -5.84 -16.19
N TYR A 255 -10.65 -6.58 -16.81
CA TYR A 255 -9.85 -6.15 -17.97
C TYR A 255 -10.62 -6.20 -19.29
N LEU A 256 -11.82 -6.79 -19.35
CA LEU A 256 -12.67 -6.77 -20.55
C LEU A 256 -13.60 -5.55 -20.56
N THR A 257 -14.06 -5.16 -21.74
CA THR A 257 -14.98 -4.03 -21.91
C THR A 257 -16.36 -4.31 -21.32
N ILE A 258 -16.79 -5.57 -21.36
CA ILE A 258 -18.04 -6.04 -20.76
C ILE A 258 -17.69 -7.05 -19.69
N SER A 259 -17.77 -6.62 -18.44
CA SER A 259 -17.55 -7.46 -17.26
C SER A 259 -18.89 -7.65 -16.53
N GLY A 260 -19.11 -8.85 -16.04
CA GLY A 260 -20.26 -9.17 -15.19
C GLY A 260 -19.90 -8.94 -13.73
N LYS A 261 -20.89 -8.54 -12.91
CA LYS A 261 -20.76 -8.54 -11.45
C LYS A 261 -21.83 -9.40 -10.81
N THR A 262 -21.48 -9.94 -9.65
CA THR A 262 -22.39 -10.63 -8.74
C THR A 262 -22.38 -9.90 -7.42
N GLN A 263 -23.54 -9.56 -6.87
CA GLN A 263 -23.62 -9.09 -5.51
C GLN A 263 -23.46 -10.29 -4.58
N LEU A 264 -22.50 -10.17 -3.67
CA LEU A 264 -22.27 -11.14 -2.61
C LEU A 264 -23.11 -10.74 -1.39
N SER A 265 -23.57 -11.70 -0.64
CA SER A 265 -24.45 -11.45 0.50
C SER A 265 -24.24 -12.49 1.60
N SER A 266 -24.47 -12.04 2.82
CA SER A 266 -24.64 -12.89 4.00
C SER A 266 -25.88 -12.37 4.76
N PRO A 267 -26.65 -13.22 5.41
CA PRO A 267 -27.72 -12.76 6.30
C PRO A 267 -27.20 -11.93 7.48
N ASP A 268 -25.91 -12.08 7.78
CA ASP A 268 -25.24 -11.41 8.89
C ASP A 268 -24.55 -10.09 8.49
N PHE A 269 -24.49 -9.77 7.20
CA PHE A 269 -23.92 -8.49 6.76
C PHE A 269 -24.76 -7.31 7.28
N PRO A 270 -24.12 -6.30 7.91
CA PRO A 270 -24.84 -5.13 8.36
C PRO A 270 -25.37 -4.31 7.19
N THR A 271 -26.54 -3.72 7.36
CA THR A 271 -27.15 -2.85 6.36
C THR A 271 -26.72 -1.38 6.59
N ASN A 272 -26.44 -0.67 5.50
CA ASN A 272 -26.01 0.74 5.53
C ASN A 272 -24.73 0.97 6.35
N ALA A 273 -23.86 -0.01 6.41
CA ALA A 273 -22.56 0.09 7.05
C ALA A 273 -21.45 0.26 5.99
N TYR A 274 -20.46 1.08 6.26
CA TYR A 274 -19.38 1.40 5.33
C TYR A 274 -18.41 0.22 5.19
N VAL A 275 -18.27 -0.32 3.98
CA VAL A 275 -17.20 -1.27 3.66
C VAL A 275 -15.91 -0.47 3.49
N SER A 276 -15.08 -0.47 4.49
CA SER A 276 -13.83 0.28 4.54
C SER A 276 -12.63 -0.48 3.94
N CYS A 277 -12.68 -1.80 3.99
CA CYS A 277 -11.64 -2.65 3.45
C CYS A 277 -12.22 -3.92 2.85
N ILE A 278 -11.66 -4.29 1.71
CA ILE A 278 -11.71 -5.64 1.15
C ILE A 278 -10.26 -6.06 0.98
N GLU A 279 -9.92 -7.20 1.53
CA GLU A 279 -8.61 -7.82 1.42
C GLU A 279 -8.75 -9.17 0.73
N VAL A 280 -8.08 -9.34 -0.41
CA VAL A 280 -8.07 -10.58 -1.17
C VAL A 280 -6.71 -11.24 -1.00
N ASP A 281 -6.70 -12.44 -0.46
CA ASP A 281 -5.49 -13.23 -0.27
C ASP A 281 -4.67 -13.31 -1.58
N HIS A 282 -3.44 -12.82 -1.53
CA HIS A 282 -2.56 -12.76 -2.69
C HIS A 282 -2.18 -14.15 -3.23
N THR A 283 -2.32 -15.21 -2.42
CA THR A 283 -2.05 -16.60 -2.84
C THR A 283 -3.28 -17.36 -3.30
N ASN A 284 -4.48 -16.91 -2.91
CA ASN A 284 -5.73 -17.57 -3.24
C ASN A 284 -6.90 -16.58 -3.35
N SER A 285 -7.28 -16.22 -4.55
CA SER A 285 -8.38 -15.27 -4.82
C SER A 285 -9.75 -15.67 -4.26
N GLN A 286 -9.91 -16.91 -3.74
CA GLN A 286 -11.13 -17.36 -3.09
C GLN A 286 -11.19 -16.96 -1.61
N ASN A 287 -10.04 -16.62 -1.00
CA ASN A 287 -9.96 -16.16 0.37
C ASN A 287 -10.12 -14.64 0.40
N VAL A 288 -11.15 -14.16 1.06
CA VAL A 288 -11.50 -12.74 1.08
C VAL A 288 -11.93 -12.34 2.48
N MET A 289 -11.39 -11.22 2.98
CA MET A 289 -11.88 -10.54 4.18
C MET A 289 -12.62 -9.26 3.80
N VAL A 290 -13.66 -8.94 4.55
CA VAL A 290 -14.44 -7.70 4.40
C VAL A 290 -14.60 -7.06 5.76
N ALA A 291 -14.21 -5.78 5.88
CA ALA A 291 -14.40 -4.98 7.08
C ALA A 291 -15.50 -3.92 6.89
N PHE A 292 -16.39 -3.83 7.87
CA PHE A 292 -17.41 -2.80 7.99
C PHE A 292 -17.04 -1.90 9.18
N SER A 293 -16.66 -0.67 8.93
CA SER A 293 -16.03 0.20 9.95
C SER A 293 -17.00 0.99 10.82
N ASN A 294 -18.28 0.62 10.85
CA ASN A 294 -19.24 1.22 11.75
C ASN A 294 -19.14 0.61 13.15
N TYR A 295 -19.54 1.39 14.15
CA TYR A 295 -19.80 0.88 15.51
C TYR A 295 -21.16 0.19 15.57
N GLU A 296 -21.34 -0.67 16.57
CA GLU A 296 -22.60 -1.39 16.85
C GLU A 296 -23.09 -2.26 15.69
N VAL A 297 -22.16 -2.83 14.92
CA VAL A 297 -22.43 -3.77 13.82
C VAL A 297 -21.43 -4.93 13.86
N ARG A 298 -21.79 -6.08 13.33
CA ARG A 298 -20.80 -7.12 13.02
C ARG A 298 -19.83 -6.59 11.98
N SER A 299 -18.55 -6.53 12.34
CA SER A 299 -17.58 -5.70 11.62
C SER A 299 -16.69 -6.47 10.68
N LEU A 300 -16.49 -7.78 10.86
CA LEU A 300 -15.47 -8.53 10.12
C LEU A 300 -15.97 -9.89 9.63
N PHE A 301 -15.83 -10.11 8.33
CA PHE A 301 -16.24 -11.36 7.71
C PHE A 301 -15.12 -11.95 6.86
N TYR A 302 -15.05 -13.28 6.81
CA TYR A 302 -14.14 -14.05 5.98
C TYR A 302 -14.89 -15.05 5.12
N SER A 303 -14.45 -15.19 3.87
CA SER A 303 -14.88 -16.22 2.92
C SER A 303 -13.66 -16.99 2.43
N SER A 304 -13.76 -18.29 2.27
CA SER A 304 -12.76 -19.16 1.64
C SER A 304 -13.22 -19.76 0.31
N ASP A 305 -14.35 -19.31 -0.21
CA ASP A 305 -15.00 -19.83 -1.42
C ASP A 305 -15.44 -18.74 -2.41
N GLY A 306 -14.71 -17.62 -2.39
CA GLY A 306 -14.92 -16.52 -3.32
C GLY A 306 -16.21 -15.73 -3.06
N GLY A 307 -16.67 -15.70 -1.81
CA GLY A 307 -17.83 -14.95 -1.37
C GLY A 307 -19.14 -15.71 -1.52
N ALA A 308 -19.11 -17.03 -1.79
CA ALA A 308 -20.33 -17.83 -1.81
C ALA A 308 -20.89 -18.03 -0.38
N ASN A 309 -20.00 -18.20 0.60
CA ASN A 309 -20.36 -18.24 2.01
C ASN A 309 -19.44 -17.30 2.81
N TRP A 310 -19.99 -16.72 3.88
CA TRP A 310 -19.28 -15.81 4.75
C TRP A 310 -19.40 -16.25 6.21
N THR A 311 -18.30 -16.12 6.93
CA THR A 311 -18.22 -16.42 8.36
C THR A 311 -17.85 -15.13 9.09
N ASP A 312 -18.62 -14.77 10.11
CA ASP A 312 -18.26 -13.70 11.04
C ASP A 312 -17.03 -14.13 11.84
N VAL A 313 -15.98 -13.31 11.78
CA VAL A 313 -14.69 -13.56 12.44
C VAL A 313 -14.28 -12.39 13.36
N GLY A 314 -15.21 -11.50 13.73
CA GLY A 314 -14.99 -10.40 14.68
C GLY A 314 -14.51 -10.90 16.06
N GLY A 315 -15.05 -12.04 16.50
CA GLY A 315 -14.58 -12.74 17.70
C GLY A 315 -14.60 -11.86 18.95
N ASN A 316 -13.51 -11.86 19.72
CA ASN A 316 -13.37 -11.06 20.94
C ASN A 316 -13.17 -9.55 20.71
N LEU A 317 -13.21 -9.07 19.49
CA LEU A 317 -13.28 -7.63 19.17
C LEU A 317 -14.73 -7.12 19.24
N GLU A 318 -15.71 -8.00 19.13
CA GLU A 318 -17.12 -7.64 19.34
C GLU A 318 -17.50 -7.88 20.82
N GLU A 319 -18.14 -6.92 21.46
CA GLU A 319 -18.65 -7.12 22.83
C GLU A 319 -19.76 -8.15 22.86
N ASN A 320 -20.71 -8.01 21.93
CA ASN A 320 -21.81 -8.96 21.76
C ASN A 320 -21.74 -9.63 20.39
N ILE A 321 -22.20 -10.87 20.29
CA ILE A 321 -22.14 -11.68 19.08
C ILE A 321 -22.95 -11.09 17.89
N ASP A 322 -23.87 -10.19 18.16
CA ASP A 322 -24.64 -9.47 17.14
C ASP A 322 -23.95 -8.17 16.67
N GLY A 323 -22.77 -7.87 17.21
CA GLY A 323 -21.99 -6.68 16.91
C GLY A 323 -22.40 -5.44 17.69
N SER A 324 -23.39 -5.55 18.59
CA SER A 324 -23.77 -4.45 19.48
C SER A 324 -22.79 -4.30 20.66
N GLY A 325 -22.85 -3.15 21.33
CA GLY A 325 -22.04 -2.86 22.51
C GLY A 325 -20.84 -1.97 22.21
N ASP A 326 -19.84 -1.97 23.10
CA ASP A 326 -18.71 -1.05 23.12
C ASP A 326 -17.47 -1.60 22.37
N GLY A 327 -17.63 -2.60 21.48
CA GLY A 327 -16.56 -3.12 20.63
C GLY A 327 -15.93 -2.03 19.73
N PRO A 328 -14.64 -2.14 19.37
CA PRO A 328 -13.98 -1.18 18.50
C PRO A 328 -14.52 -1.24 17.07
N SER A 329 -14.47 -0.11 16.35
CA SER A 329 -14.60 -0.11 14.90
C SER A 329 -13.43 -0.87 14.27
N ILE A 330 -13.69 -1.82 13.38
CA ILE A 330 -12.66 -2.51 12.57
C ILE A 330 -12.56 -1.79 11.23
N ILE A 331 -11.41 -1.18 10.96
CA ILE A 331 -11.22 -0.26 9.84
C ILE A 331 -10.55 -0.96 8.66
N TRP A 332 -9.59 -1.83 8.95
CA TRP A 332 -8.77 -2.50 7.94
C TRP A 332 -8.54 -3.95 8.27
N ALA A 333 -8.33 -4.78 7.26
CA ALA A 333 -7.90 -6.16 7.37
C ALA A 333 -6.73 -6.43 6.43
N ASN A 334 -5.85 -7.37 6.79
CA ASN A 334 -4.74 -7.81 5.96
C ASN A 334 -4.45 -9.30 6.20
N ILE A 335 -4.12 -10.03 5.12
CA ILE A 335 -3.78 -11.46 5.13
C ILE A 335 -2.32 -11.61 4.70
N LEU A 336 -1.48 -12.04 5.62
CA LEU A 336 -0.06 -12.26 5.37
C LEU A 336 0.32 -13.72 5.52
N HIS A 337 0.71 -14.35 4.43
CA HIS A 337 1.24 -15.70 4.44
C HIS A 337 2.73 -15.70 4.69
N THR A 338 3.15 -16.70 5.44
CA THR A 338 4.53 -17.02 5.75
C THR A 338 4.79 -18.46 5.39
N ASP A 339 6.06 -18.91 5.40
CA ASP A 339 6.38 -20.32 5.11
C ASP A 339 5.67 -21.30 6.07
N ASP A 340 5.44 -20.89 7.32
CA ASP A 340 4.95 -21.78 8.37
C ASP A 340 3.54 -21.45 8.86
N SER A 341 2.99 -20.28 8.52
CA SER A 341 1.73 -19.81 9.11
C SER A 341 1.06 -18.75 8.27
N THR A 342 -0.24 -18.56 8.49
CA THR A 342 -0.99 -17.39 7.99
C THR A 342 -1.23 -16.45 9.17
N TYR A 343 -0.93 -15.20 8.98
CA TYR A 343 -1.26 -14.11 9.90
C TYR A 343 -2.45 -13.33 9.34
N TYR A 344 -3.40 -13.07 10.19
CA TYR A 344 -4.49 -12.15 9.91
C TYR A 344 -4.31 -10.94 10.82
N PHE A 345 -4.28 -9.75 10.23
CA PHE A 345 -4.19 -8.50 10.97
C PHE A 345 -5.45 -7.68 10.79
N VAL A 346 -5.84 -6.95 11.82
CA VAL A 346 -6.90 -5.95 11.72
C VAL A 346 -6.48 -4.65 12.39
N GLY A 347 -6.72 -3.56 11.67
CA GLY A 347 -6.61 -2.19 12.16
C GLY A 347 -7.95 -1.74 12.74
N THR A 348 -7.91 -1.23 13.95
CA THR A 348 -9.11 -0.83 14.69
C THR A 348 -9.02 0.60 15.24
N SER A 349 -10.12 1.10 15.78
CA SER A 349 -10.16 2.39 16.49
C SER A 349 -9.36 2.40 17.80
N ILE A 350 -8.83 1.26 18.27
CA ILE A 350 -8.07 1.14 19.52
C ILE A 350 -6.75 0.36 19.36
N GLY A 351 -6.21 0.28 18.16
CA GLY A 351 -4.92 -0.34 17.91
C GLY A 351 -4.93 -1.41 16.83
N LEU A 352 -3.80 -2.11 16.74
CA LEU A 352 -3.55 -3.24 15.86
C LEU A 352 -3.82 -4.54 16.60
N PHE A 353 -4.46 -5.50 15.91
CA PHE A 353 -4.68 -6.84 16.43
C PHE A 353 -4.29 -7.88 15.39
N SER A 354 -3.90 -9.09 15.86
CA SER A 354 -3.57 -10.21 14.99
C SER A 354 -4.15 -11.53 15.49
N THR A 355 -4.25 -12.49 14.58
CA THR A 355 -4.49 -13.90 14.89
C THR A 355 -3.86 -14.79 13.82
N HIS A 356 -3.59 -16.06 14.18
CA HIS A 356 -3.16 -17.10 13.24
C HIS A 356 -4.30 -18.03 12.82
N GLN A 357 -5.44 -17.94 13.48
CA GLN A 357 -6.53 -18.88 13.27
C GLN A 357 -7.89 -18.18 13.33
N LEU A 358 -8.62 -18.26 12.24
CA LEU A 358 -10.01 -17.85 12.20
C LEU A 358 -10.91 -19.00 12.67
N ASN A 359 -11.76 -18.75 13.65
CA ASN A 359 -12.63 -19.74 14.29
C ASN A 359 -14.07 -19.20 14.44
N GLY A 360 -14.57 -18.56 13.38
CA GLY A 360 -15.88 -17.91 13.39
C GLY A 360 -15.98 -16.87 14.51
N SER A 361 -17.11 -16.74 15.14
CA SER A 361 -17.33 -15.85 16.29
C SER A 361 -16.51 -16.21 17.54
N ALA A 362 -15.82 -17.34 17.55
CA ALA A 362 -14.87 -17.72 18.58
C ALA A 362 -13.40 -17.38 18.24
N THR A 363 -13.17 -16.59 17.20
CA THR A 363 -11.83 -16.09 16.85
C THR A 363 -11.27 -15.26 18.01
N VAL A 364 -10.01 -15.47 18.33
CA VAL A 364 -9.30 -14.72 19.38
C VAL A 364 -8.27 -13.83 18.71
N TRP A 365 -8.50 -12.54 18.80
CA TRP A 365 -7.60 -11.50 18.35
C TRP A 365 -6.71 -11.03 19.50
N THR A 366 -5.41 -10.96 19.28
CA THR A 366 -4.41 -10.50 20.23
C THR A 366 -3.94 -9.11 19.84
N LYS A 367 -3.87 -8.20 20.79
CA LYS A 367 -3.38 -6.84 20.54
C LYS A 367 -1.88 -6.85 20.30
N GLU A 368 -1.47 -6.09 19.28
CA GLU A 368 -0.08 -5.95 18.88
C GLU A 368 0.46 -4.55 19.16
N GLY A 369 1.75 -4.46 19.45
CA GLY A 369 2.45 -3.18 19.57
C GLY A 369 2.00 -2.31 20.73
N ASP A 370 1.59 -2.85 21.87
CA ASP A 370 1.10 -2.10 23.04
C ASP A 370 2.04 -0.96 23.47
N ALA A 371 3.35 -1.17 23.40
CA ALA A 371 4.34 -0.18 23.79
C ALA A 371 4.66 0.87 22.70
N SER A 372 4.24 0.64 21.46
CA SER A 372 4.55 1.49 20.30
C SER A 372 3.30 2.11 19.68
N ILE A 373 2.39 1.30 19.15
CA ILE A 373 1.12 1.71 18.55
C ILE A 373 0.10 2.08 19.63
N GLY A 374 0.04 1.28 20.69
CA GLY A 374 -0.87 1.50 21.81
C GLY A 374 -2.34 1.44 21.39
N ASN A 375 -3.11 2.46 21.77
CA ASN A 375 -4.53 2.61 21.43
C ASN A 375 -4.75 3.57 20.23
N SER A 376 -3.72 3.85 19.42
CA SER A 376 -3.90 4.72 18.26
C SER A 376 -4.79 4.05 17.22
N ILE A 377 -5.65 4.84 16.59
CA ILE A 377 -6.47 4.36 15.47
C ILE A 377 -5.53 3.85 14.36
N VAL A 378 -5.76 2.64 13.88
CA VAL A 378 -5.06 2.05 12.75
C VAL A 378 -5.94 2.13 11.51
N ASN A 379 -5.57 3.03 10.59
CA ASN A 379 -6.35 3.32 9.40
C ASN A 379 -6.09 2.35 8.25
N MET A 380 -4.85 1.91 8.09
CA MET A 380 -4.46 1.02 7.01
C MET A 380 -3.29 0.13 7.43
N ILE A 381 -3.26 -1.07 6.89
CA ILE A 381 -2.17 -2.04 7.01
C ILE A 381 -1.80 -2.45 5.59
N ASP A 382 -0.51 -2.48 5.30
CA ASP A 382 0.03 -3.04 4.05
C ASP A 382 1.14 -4.03 4.37
N SER A 383 1.31 -5.05 3.54
CA SER A 383 2.25 -6.12 3.82
C SER A 383 2.99 -6.63 2.58
N ARG A 384 4.21 -7.11 2.81
CA ARG A 384 5.02 -7.77 1.79
C ARG A 384 5.28 -9.22 2.20
N PRO A 385 4.68 -10.19 1.49
CA PRO A 385 4.72 -11.60 1.88
C PRO A 385 6.12 -12.21 1.85
N TYR A 386 7.02 -11.76 0.98
CA TYR A 386 8.31 -12.42 0.75
C TYR A 386 9.27 -12.37 1.94
N ASP A 387 9.17 -11.35 2.76
CA ASP A 387 10.04 -11.16 3.92
C ASP A 387 9.27 -10.84 5.20
N GLY A 388 7.94 -11.01 5.15
CA GLY A 388 7.06 -10.78 6.28
C GLY A 388 7.04 -9.33 6.77
N THR A 389 7.34 -8.36 5.89
CA THR A 389 7.25 -6.94 6.24
C THR A 389 5.79 -6.54 6.35
N ILE A 390 5.44 -5.90 7.45
CA ILE A 390 4.16 -5.25 7.68
C ILE A 390 4.39 -3.77 7.97
N ALA A 391 3.55 -2.91 7.42
CA ALA A 391 3.51 -1.49 7.72
C ALA A 391 2.10 -1.07 8.15
N VAL A 392 2.03 -0.18 9.12
CA VAL A 392 0.80 0.20 9.81
C VAL A 392 0.69 1.73 9.86
N ALA A 393 -0.32 2.27 9.22
CA ALA A 393 -0.66 3.69 9.26
C ALA A 393 -1.57 3.99 10.45
N THR A 394 -1.17 4.93 11.31
CA THR A 394 -1.99 5.34 12.46
C THR A 394 -2.45 6.79 12.34
N HIS A 395 -3.62 7.06 12.89
CA HIS A 395 -4.15 8.41 12.98
C HIS A 395 -3.73 9.05 14.31
N GLY A 396 -2.56 9.71 14.31
CA GLY A 396 -2.07 10.48 15.44
C GLY A 396 -0.82 9.93 16.15
N SER A 397 -0.25 8.82 15.68
CA SER A 397 1.00 8.26 16.21
C SER A 397 2.02 7.88 15.14
N GLY A 398 1.80 8.37 13.90
CA GLY A 398 2.70 8.14 12.79
C GLY A 398 2.53 6.78 12.13
N MET A 399 3.60 6.27 11.56
CA MET A 399 3.64 5.00 10.87
C MET A 399 4.62 4.05 11.56
N PHE A 400 4.26 2.78 11.60
CA PHE A 400 5.09 1.71 12.16
C PHE A 400 5.34 0.67 11.10
N SER A 401 6.52 0.06 11.12
CA SER A 401 6.83 -1.12 10.32
C SER A 401 7.54 -2.17 11.15
N HIS A 402 7.32 -3.42 10.79
CA HIS A 402 7.98 -4.56 11.42
C HIS A 402 8.20 -5.67 10.39
N LYS A 403 9.30 -6.42 10.55
CA LYS A 403 9.54 -7.66 9.82
C LYS A 403 9.23 -8.82 10.76
N LEU A 404 8.12 -9.52 10.51
CA LEU A 404 7.68 -10.68 11.31
C LEU A 404 8.71 -11.80 11.30
N PHE A 405 9.46 -11.87 10.22
CA PHE A 405 10.63 -12.71 10.14
C PHE A 405 11.86 -11.82 10.08
N PRO A 406 12.65 -11.71 11.15
CA PRO A 406 14.05 -11.47 10.90
C PRO A 406 14.44 -12.58 9.94
N ALA A 407 15.08 -12.27 8.83
CA ALA A 407 15.56 -13.28 7.90
C ALA A 407 16.25 -14.38 8.71
N VAL A 408 15.50 -15.44 9.07
CA VAL A 408 16.05 -16.54 9.84
C VAL A 408 16.81 -17.34 8.85
N GLY A 409 18.08 -16.92 8.69
CA GLY A 409 19.12 -17.80 8.23
C GLY A 409 18.92 -18.42 6.86
N VAL A 410 18.76 -17.66 5.78
CA VAL A 410 19.81 -17.54 4.78
C VAL A 410 20.13 -16.06 4.76
N ASN A 411 21.18 -15.68 5.46
CA ASN A 411 21.66 -14.31 5.46
C ASN A 411 21.66 -13.83 4.02
N ASP A 412 20.91 -12.77 3.70
CA ASP A 412 21.42 -11.79 2.79
C ASP A 412 22.70 -11.26 3.44
N VAL A 413 23.73 -12.02 3.27
CA VAL A 413 25.10 -11.61 3.64
C VAL A 413 25.50 -10.61 2.58
N LYS A 414 24.82 -9.46 2.59
CA LYS A 414 25.16 -8.33 1.74
C LYS A 414 26.50 -7.73 2.14
N ALA A 415 27.00 -8.06 3.33
CA ALA A 415 28.18 -7.43 3.89
C ALA A 415 29.52 -8.17 3.63
N GLU A 416 29.50 -9.42 3.18
CA GLU A 416 30.76 -10.17 3.04
C GLU A 416 30.94 -10.88 1.68
N LYS A 417 29.94 -10.94 0.81
CA LYS A 417 30.01 -11.78 -0.41
C LYS A 417 30.16 -11.04 -1.72
N GLY A 418 29.94 -9.74 -1.79
CA GLY A 418 30.03 -8.98 -3.03
C GLY A 418 28.97 -9.32 -4.08
N PHE A 419 27.87 -10.02 -3.70
CA PHE A 419 26.74 -10.34 -4.57
C PHE A 419 25.48 -10.70 -3.76
N SER A 420 24.30 -10.61 -4.40
CA SER A 420 23.03 -11.01 -3.81
C SER A 420 22.11 -11.69 -4.82
N LEU A 421 21.23 -12.58 -4.35
CA LEU A 421 20.16 -13.22 -5.12
C LEU A 421 18.82 -12.88 -4.46
N SER A 422 17.96 -12.14 -5.15
CA SER A 422 16.62 -11.81 -4.68
C SER A 422 15.67 -13.00 -4.81
N GLN A 423 14.57 -12.99 -4.08
CA GLN A 423 13.47 -13.93 -4.31
C GLN A 423 12.92 -13.73 -5.73
N ASN A 424 12.59 -14.83 -6.41
CA ASN A 424 11.94 -14.76 -7.72
C ASN A 424 10.53 -14.17 -7.60
N TYR A 425 10.10 -13.46 -8.63
CA TYR A 425 8.75 -12.90 -8.69
C TYR A 425 8.10 -13.06 -10.07
N PRO A 426 6.81 -13.47 -10.11
CA PRO A 426 5.99 -13.94 -8.99
C PRO A 426 6.52 -15.27 -8.39
N ASN A 427 6.18 -15.52 -7.11
CA ASN A 427 6.41 -16.79 -6.41
C ASN A 427 5.27 -17.00 -5.40
N PRO A 428 4.37 -17.99 -5.58
CA PRO A 428 4.35 -18.95 -6.70
C PRO A 428 4.15 -18.33 -8.07
N PHE A 429 4.52 -19.07 -9.13
CA PHE A 429 4.29 -18.67 -10.50
C PHE A 429 3.72 -19.82 -11.33
N SER A 430 2.98 -19.47 -12.41
CA SER A 430 2.34 -20.46 -13.29
C SER A 430 2.90 -20.50 -14.71
N SER A 431 3.41 -19.39 -15.24
CA SER A 431 3.94 -19.34 -16.61
C SER A 431 5.40 -18.89 -16.69
N LYS A 432 5.76 -17.85 -15.96
CA LYS A 432 7.11 -17.30 -15.91
C LYS A 432 7.36 -16.55 -14.62
N THR A 433 8.61 -16.57 -14.17
CA THR A 433 9.07 -15.79 -13.02
C THR A 433 10.37 -15.06 -13.35
N LYS A 434 10.60 -13.93 -12.71
CA LYS A 434 11.86 -13.16 -12.80
C LYS A 434 12.72 -13.48 -11.60
N ILE A 435 13.97 -13.82 -11.84
CA ILE A 435 15.02 -13.99 -10.84
C ILE A 435 15.96 -12.79 -10.99
N ARG A 436 16.15 -12.02 -9.93
CA ARG A 436 17.04 -10.84 -9.90
C ARG A 436 18.24 -11.13 -9.02
N PHE A 437 19.39 -10.57 -9.39
CA PHE A 437 20.60 -10.65 -8.59
C PHE A 437 21.50 -9.44 -8.84
N THR A 438 22.36 -9.13 -7.88
CA THR A 438 23.35 -8.04 -7.98
C THR A 438 24.75 -8.57 -7.80
N LEU A 439 25.70 -7.95 -8.50
CA LEU A 439 27.13 -8.20 -8.40
C LEU A 439 27.83 -6.88 -8.08
N ASP A 440 28.68 -6.86 -7.05
CA ASP A 440 29.45 -5.66 -6.71
C ASP A 440 30.68 -5.52 -7.62
N GLU A 441 31.14 -6.64 -8.23
CA GLU A 441 32.23 -6.68 -9.18
C GLU A 441 31.96 -7.68 -10.30
N THR A 442 32.68 -7.55 -11.42
CA THR A 442 32.62 -8.48 -12.54
C THR A 442 33.04 -9.89 -12.10
N SER A 443 32.14 -10.87 -12.16
CA SER A 443 32.33 -12.22 -11.60
C SER A 443 31.81 -13.31 -12.50
N ASN A 444 32.32 -14.54 -12.30
CA ASN A 444 31.71 -15.73 -12.89
C ASN A 444 30.47 -16.12 -12.07
N VAL A 445 29.35 -16.23 -12.73
CA VAL A 445 28.05 -16.53 -12.12
C VAL A 445 27.51 -17.84 -12.66
N ASN A 446 27.12 -18.73 -11.76
CA ASN A 446 26.34 -19.92 -12.08
C ASN A 446 25.01 -19.85 -11.35
N ILE A 447 23.88 -19.83 -12.10
CA ILE A 447 22.55 -19.94 -11.55
C ILE A 447 21.88 -21.18 -12.09
N SER A 448 21.53 -22.08 -11.19
CA SER A 448 20.90 -23.37 -11.51
C SER A 448 19.66 -23.61 -10.66
N ILE A 449 18.69 -24.33 -11.21
CA ILE A 449 17.47 -24.75 -10.53
C ILE A 449 17.61 -26.24 -10.15
N TYR A 450 17.23 -26.56 -8.92
CA TYR A 450 17.25 -27.91 -8.37
C TYR A 450 15.85 -28.30 -7.90
N ALA A 451 15.49 -29.56 -8.09
CA ALA A 451 14.35 -30.16 -7.39
C ALA A 451 14.69 -30.39 -5.91
N ILE A 452 13.67 -30.62 -5.08
CA ILE A 452 13.85 -30.81 -3.62
C ILE A 452 14.67 -32.07 -3.25
N ASP A 453 14.77 -33.03 -4.17
CA ASP A 453 15.63 -34.23 -4.03
C ASP A 453 17.12 -33.96 -4.35
N GLY A 454 17.47 -32.70 -4.67
CA GLY A 454 18.83 -32.29 -5.00
C GLY A 454 19.21 -32.47 -6.47
N LYS A 455 18.35 -32.96 -7.33
CA LYS A 455 18.60 -33.11 -8.75
C LYS A 455 18.57 -31.76 -9.46
N LYS A 456 19.64 -31.39 -10.18
CA LYS A 456 19.64 -30.22 -11.06
C LYS A 456 18.66 -30.43 -12.21
N VAL A 457 17.72 -29.50 -12.41
CA VAL A 457 16.67 -29.56 -13.44
C VAL A 457 16.86 -28.52 -14.55
N ALA A 458 17.47 -27.38 -14.25
CA ALA A 458 17.77 -26.36 -15.23
C ALA A 458 19.04 -25.56 -14.86
N GLN A 459 19.77 -25.08 -15.88
CA GLN A 459 20.87 -24.15 -15.72
C GLN A 459 20.55 -22.84 -16.43
N LEU A 460 20.31 -21.77 -15.65
CA LEU A 460 19.83 -20.49 -16.19
C LEU A 460 20.98 -19.58 -16.64
N ILE A 461 22.10 -19.58 -15.91
CA ILE A 461 23.30 -18.79 -16.20
C ILE A 461 24.55 -19.67 -15.88
N ASN A 462 25.57 -19.58 -16.72
CA ASN A 462 26.91 -20.06 -16.43
C ASN A 462 27.90 -19.24 -17.29
N ASP A 463 28.12 -17.99 -16.87
CA ASP A 463 28.89 -17.02 -17.64
C ASP A 463 29.56 -15.97 -16.75
N LYS A 464 30.48 -15.22 -17.31
CA LYS A 464 31.10 -14.06 -16.67
C LYS A 464 30.21 -12.85 -16.90
N MET A 465 29.78 -12.23 -15.80
CA MET A 465 28.87 -11.08 -15.79
C MET A 465 29.53 -9.85 -15.17
N GLU A 466 29.21 -8.69 -15.67
CA GLU A 466 29.71 -7.40 -15.16
C GLU A 466 29.07 -7.04 -13.82
N ALA A 467 29.69 -6.11 -13.07
CA ALA A 467 29.09 -5.51 -11.88
C ALA A 467 27.75 -4.85 -12.20
N GLY A 468 26.81 -4.90 -11.27
CA GLY A 468 25.50 -4.26 -11.41
C GLY A 468 24.33 -5.19 -11.14
N GLN A 469 23.12 -4.71 -11.44
CA GLN A 469 21.87 -5.46 -11.30
C GLN A 469 21.55 -6.25 -12.55
N HIS A 470 21.17 -7.50 -12.36
CA HIS A 470 20.84 -8.44 -13.43
C HIS A 470 19.48 -9.08 -13.20
N LYS A 471 18.85 -9.50 -14.29
CA LYS A 471 17.57 -10.23 -14.25
C LYS A 471 17.57 -11.37 -15.29
N ILE A 472 16.98 -12.50 -14.92
CA ILE A 472 16.72 -13.62 -15.82
C ILE A 472 15.26 -14.06 -15.67
N LEU A 473 14.67 -14.51 -16.77
CA LEU A 473 13.33 -15.10 -16.78
C LEU A 473 13.46 -16.63 -16.78
N TRP A 474 12.68 -17.28 -15.93
CA TRP A 474 12.51 -18.73 -15.96
C TRP A 474 11.02 -19.08 -16.16
N THR A 475 10.75 -20.02 -17.05
CA THR A 475 9.40 -20.42 -17.47
C THR A 475 8.95 -21.76 -16.87
N GLY A 476 9.67 -22.29 -15.87
CA GLY A 476 9.34 -23.60 -15.28
C GLY A 476 9.74 -24.79 -16.14
N ASN A 477 10.66 -24.60 -17.11
CA ASN A 477 11.13 -25.66 -18.00
C ASN A 477 12.53 -26.16 -17.57
N ASP A 478 12.83 -27.41 -17.96
CA ASP A 478 14.18 -28.00 -17.89
C ASP A 478 15.07 -27.49 -19.00
N ASP A 479 16.38 -27.93 -19.02
CA ASP A 479 17.35 -27.56 -20.04
C ASP A 479 16.99 -28.06 -21.44
N ALA A 480 16.09 -29.05 -21.56
CA ALA A 480 15.60 -29.57 -22.83
C ALA A 480 14.31 -28.83 -23.30
N GLY A 481 13.79 -27.88 -22.53
CA GLY A 481 12.58 -27.13 -22.84
C GLY A 481 11.29 -27.81 -22.41
N ASN A 482 11.35 -28.93 -21.69
CA ASN A 482 10.15 -29.61 -21.19
C ASN A 482 9.65 -28.92 -19.93
N ALA A 483 8.32 -28.78 -19.80
CA ALA A 483 7.71 -28.25 -18.59
C ALA A 483 7.97 -29.17 -17.39
N LEU A 484 8.39 -28.61 -16.28
CA LEU A 484 8.58 -29.31 -15.03
C LEU A 484 7.23 -29.58 -14.34
N ALA A 485 7.20 -30.51 -13.42
CA ALA A 485 6.02 -30.76 -12.59
C ALA A 485 5.79 -29.60 -11.64
N GLN A 486 4.52 -29.39 -11.23
CA GLN A 486 4.20 -28.49 -10.12
C GLN A 486 4.97 -28.89 -8.87
N GLY A 487 5.47 -27.92 -8.14
CA GLY A 487 6.20 -28.20 -6.91
C GLY A 487 7.17 -27.12 -6.50
N THR A 488 7.88 -27.43 -5.45
CA THR A 488 8.93 -26.57 -4.91
C THR A 488 10.27 -26.91 -5.55
N TYR A 489 10.98 -25.87 -5.96
CA TYR A 489 12.33 -25.92 -6.53
C TYR A 489 13.25 -25.00 -5.74
N VAL A 490 14.55 -25.15 -5.90
CA VAL A 490 15.56 -24.31 -5.28
C VAL A 490 16.41 -23.67 -6.37
N CYS A 491 16.37 -22.35 -6.45
CA CYS A 491 17.32 -21.57 -7.26
C CYS A 491 18.61 -21.39 -6.48
N VAL A 492 19.73 -21.82 -7.06
CA VAL A 492 21.06 -21.72 -6.45
C VAL A 492 21.91 -20.83 -7.34
N MET A 493 22.47 -19.77 -6.76
CA MET A 493 23.45 -18.89 -7.38
C MET A 493 24.80 -19.11 -6.72
N GLU A 494 25.81 -19.38 -7.54
CA GLU A 494 27.20 -19.51 -7.11
C GLU A 494 28.04 -18.42 -7.78
N VAL A 495 28.84 -17.72 -6.98
CA VAL A 495 29.80 -16.70 -7.42
C VAL A 495 31.10 -16.91 -6.67
N ASN A 496 32.21 -17.11 -7.40
CA ASN A 496 33.54 -17.28 -6.82
C ASN A 496 33.60 -18.35 -5.69
N GLY A 497 32.84 -19.46 -5.86
CA GLY A 497 32.77 -20.57 -4.88
C GLY A 497 31.90 -20.29 -3.65
N GLN A 498 31.26 -19.15 -3.59
CA GLN A 498 30.27 -18.85 -2.58
C GLN A 498 28.87 -19.05 -3.13
N VAL A 499 27.96 -19.56 -2.31
CA VAL A 499 26.62 -19.99 -2.73
C VAL A 499 25.54 -19.24 -1.95
N VAL A 500 24.49 -18.86 -2.67
CA VAL A 500 23.23 -18.36 -2.12
C VAL A 500 22.07 -19.07 -2.82
N SER A 501 20.97 -19.33 -2.13
CA SER A 501 19.81 -20.01 -2.72
C SER A 501 18.47 -19.35 -2.34
N ARG A 502 17.45 -19.59 -3.19
CA ARG A 502 16.06 -19.17 -2.95
C ARG A 502 15.10 -20.28 -3.32
N LYS A 503 14.05 -20.44 -2.56
CA LYS A 503 12.96 -21.39 -2.83
C LYS A 503 12.02 -20.81 -3.89
N ILE A 504 11.65 -21.61 -4.87
CA ILE A 504 10.73 -21.26 -5.96
C ILE A 504 9.56 -22.23 -5.93
N ASN A 505 8.35 -21.72 -5.92
CA ASN A 505 7.14 -22.53 -6.03
C ASN A 505 6.53 -22.37 -7.44
N TYR A 506 6.45 -23.50 -8.17
CA TYR A 506 5.85 -23.57 -9.50
C TYR A 506 4.51 -24.26 -9.45
N GLN A 507 3.49 -23.65 -10.01
CA GLN A 507 2.11 -24.18 -10.07
C GLN A 507 1.51 -23.93 -11.45
N HIS A 508 0.52 -24.73 -11.85
CA HIS A 508 -0.21 -24.57 -13.12
C HIS A 508 -1.52 -23.86 -12.89
#